data_bde987cb4f975a2836b7a2b735bc8021
#
_entry.id   bde987cb4f975a2836b7a2b735bc8021
#
_cell.length_a   1.000
_cell.length_b   1.000
_cell.length_c   1.000
_cell.angle_alpha   90.00
_cell.angle_beta   90.00
_cell.angle_gamma   90.00
#
_symmetry.space_group_name_H-M   'P 1'
#
loop_
_entity.id
_entity.type
_entity.pdbx_description
1 polymer ?
#
loop_
_entity_poly.entity_id
_entity_poly.type
_entity_poly.pdbx_seq_one_letter_code
_entity_poly.pdbx_strand_id
1 'polypeptide(L)'
;MIEKILPVIDNFERGLESVPEGADKAFVDGMQMIYKQLSGELEKLGVKPIEAVGQPFDPNFHNAVMQTESEEYESGTVAQELQKGYMYHDTLVRPSMVSVVS
;
A
#
# COMPACT_ATOMS: atom_id res chain seq x y z
N MET A 1 13.79 -2.74 -12.79
CA MET A 1 14.40 -1.82 -11.82
C MET A 1 13.42 -1.34 -10.77
N ILE A 2 12.24 -0.92 -11.18
CA ILE A 2 11.19 -0.45 -10.25
C ILE A 2 10.82 -1.55 -9.24
N GLU A 3 10.71 -2.79 -9.69
CA GLU A 3 10.38 -3.93 -8.85
C GLU A 3 11.37 -4.13 -7.69
N LYS A 4 12.63 -3.73 -7.88
CA LYS A 4 13.65 -3.85 -6.85
C LYS A 4 13.55 -2.75 -5.79
N ILE A 5 12.91 -1.63 -6.12
CA ILE A 5 12.70 -0.52 -5.20
C ILE A 5 11.50 -0.77 -4.29
N LEU A 6 10.48 -1.46 -4.78
CA LEU A 6 9.25 -1.69 -4.04
C LEU A 6 9.46 -2.40 -2.70
N PRO A 7 10.33 -3.41 -2.57
CA PRO A 7 10.61 -4.01 -1.27
C PRO A 7 11.18 -3.01 -0.26
N VAL A 8 11.95 -2.04 -0.72
CA VAL A 8 12.49 -0.99 0.15
C VAL A 8 11.36 -0.13 0.70
N ILE A 9 10.40 0.23 -0.14
CA ILE A 9 9.23 1.00 0.26
C ILE A 9 8.39 0.21 1.26
N ASP A 10 8.19 -1.08 1.01
CA ASP A 10 7.43 -1.96 1.90
C ASP A 10 8.07 -2.02 3.30
N ASN A 11 9.39 -2.15 3.36
CA ASN A 11 10.10 -2.17 4.63
C ASN A 11 9.97 -0.83 5.35
N PHE A 12 9.96 0.26 4.61
CA PHE A 12 9.80 1.59 5.18
C PHE A 12 8.40 1.76 5.78
N GLU A 13 7.38 1.33 5.05
CA GLU A 13 6.00 1.38 5.56
C GLU A 13 5.84 0.52 6.80
N ARG A 14 6.41 -0.67 6.81
CA ARG A 14 6.35 -1.57 7.95
C ARG A 14 7.02 -0.94 9.16
N GLY A 15 8.17 -0.29 8.95
CA GLY A 15 8.85 0.43 10.00
C GLY A 15 8.00 1.54 10.61
N LEU A 16 7.30 2.29 9.77
CA LEU A 16 6.40 3.36 10.24
C LEU A 16 5.21 2.81 11.02
N GLU A 17 4.67 1.68 10.60
CA GLU A 17 3.54 1.04 11.29
C GLU A 17 3.96 0.44 12.64
N SER A 18 5.23 0.07 12.77
CA SER A 18 5.76 -0.60 13.95
C SER A 18 6.35 0.36 14.98
N VAL A 19 6.21 1.67 14.80
CA VAL A 19 6.77 2.65 15.74
C VAL A 19 6.09 2.49 17.10
N PRO A 20 6.87 2.25 18.19
CA PRO A 20 6.29 2.08 19.51
C PRO A 20 5.81 3.40 20.08
N GLU A 21 4.88 3.33 21.02
CA GLU A 21 4.49 4.50 21.79
C GLU A 21 5.69 5.04 22.56
N GLY A 22 5.83 6.36 22.58
CA GLY A 22 6.95 7.00 23.23
C GLY A 22 8.17 7.17 22.36
N ALA A 23 8.12 6.73 21.10
CA ALA A 23 9.19 7.04 20.15
C ALA A 23 9.31 8.54 19.95
N ASP A 24 10.53 8.99 19.65
CA ASP A 24 10.79 10.40 19.41
C ASP A 24 9.97 10.89 18.22
N LYS A 25 9.08 11.83 18.47
CA LYS A 25 8.19 12.37 17.44
C LYS A 25 8.98 13.01 16.29
N ALA A 26 10.08 13.68 16.59
CA ALA A 26 10.90 14.29 15.56
C ALA A 26 11.49 13.23 14.62
N PHE A 27 11.91 12.10 15.17
CA PHE A 27 12.41 10.99 14.37
C PHE A 27 11.33 10.40 13.47
N VAL A 28 10.14 10.17 14.03
CA VAL A 28 9.01 9.63 13.28
C VAL A 28 8.58 10.58 12.18
N ASP A 29 8.48 11.88 12.48
CA ASP A 29 8.11 12.90 11.50
C ASP A 29 9.14 12.96 10.37
N GLY A 30 10.44 12.86 10.71
CA GLY A 30 11.50 12.83 9.73
C GLY A 30 11.39 11.63 8.79
N MET A 31 11.10 10.46 9.33
CA MET A 31 10.89 9.25 8.53
C MET A 31 9.68 9.37 7.62
N GLN A 32 8.59 9.94 8.11
CA GLN A 32 7.40 10.16 7.30
C GLN A 32 7.66 11.12 6.15
N MET A 33 8.44 12.15 6.38
CA MET A 33 8.84 13.09 5.32
C MET A 33 9.65 12.40 4.23
N ILE A 34 10.59 11.55 4.62
CA ILE A 34 11.40 10.77 3.67
C ILE A 34 10.50 9.85 2.85
N TYR A 35 9.56 9.20 3.50
CA TYR A 35 8.60 8.32 2.82
C TYR A 35 7.78 9.09 1.80
N LYS A 36 7.26 10.25 2.17
CA LYS A 36 6.49 11.10 1.25
C LYS A 36 7.32 11.58 0.07
N GLN A 37 8.58 11.94 0.32
CA GLN A 37 9.48 12.36 -0.74
C GLN A 37 9.74 11.24 -1.73
N LEU A 38 10.01 10.04 -1.21
CA LEU A 38 10.24 8.86 -2.06
C LEU A 38 9.01 8.55 -2.90
N SER A 39 7.83 8.55 -2.30
CA SER A 39 6.57 8.31 -3.00
C SER A 39 6.33 9.37 -4.09
N GLY A 40 6.63 10.62 -3.79
CA GLY A 40 6.50 11.71 -4.75
C GLY A 40 7.43 11.57 -5.94
N GLU A 41 8.67 11.15 -5.70
CA GLU A 41 9.63 10.91 -6.78
C GLU A 41 9.19 9.75 -7.68
N LEU A 42 8.66 8.68 -7.09
CA LEU A 42 8.12 7.56 -7.86
C LEU A 42 6.93 7.99 -8.71
N GLU A 43 6.07 8.84 -8.17
CA GLU A 43 4.93 9.37 -8.90
C GLU A 43 5.37 10.18 -10.11
N LYS A 44 6.42 10.98 -9.98
CA LYS A 44 7.00 11.72 -11.09
C LYS A 44 7.54 10.82 -12.18
N LEU A 45 8.01 9.63 -11.82
CA LEU A 45 8.48 8.64 -12.77
C LEU A 45 7.33 7.86 -13.42
N GLY A 46 6.10 8.07 -12.97
CA GLY A 46 4.94 7.38 -13.48
C GLY A 46 4.53 6.14 -12.69
N VAL A 47 5.15 5.92 -11.53
CA VAL A 47 4.82 4.79 -10.65
C VAL A 47 3.78 5.29 -9.64
N LYS A 48 2.58 4.71 -9.68
CA LYS A 48 1.49 5.12 -8.80
C LYS A 48 0.96 3.93 -8.01
N PRO A 49 0.60 4.13 -6.74
CA PRO A 49 -0.06 3.07 -5.98
C PRO A 49 -1.46 2.81 -6.54
N ILE A 50 -1.90 1.56 -6.44
CA ILE A 50 -3.24 1.15 -6.82
C ILE A 50 -4.18 1.48 -5.67
N GLU A 51 -5.31 2.13 -5.97
CA GLU A 51 -6.35 2.32 -4.96
C GLU A 51 -7.05 0.98 -4.72
N ALA A 52 -7.10 0.55 -3.47
CA ALA A 52 -7.65 -0.75 -3.12
C ALA A 52 -8.72 -0.65 -2.03
N VAL A 53 -8.40 -0.07 -0.88
CA VAL A 53 -9.31 -0.03 0.26
C VAL A 53 -10.59 0.73 -0.07
N GLY A 54 -11.73 0.11 0.21
CA GLY A 54 -13.04 0.70 -0.07
C GLY A 54 -13.50 0.53 -1.51
N GLN A 55 -12.69 -0.08 -2.36
CA GLN A 55 -13.02 -0.32 -3.76
C GLN A 55 -13.55 -1.74 -3.95
N PRO A 56 -14.40 -1.98 -4.96
CA PRO A 56 -14.76 -3.35 -5.31
C PRO A 56 -13.52 -4.16 -5.67
N PHE A 57 -13.51 -5.43 -5.28
CA PHE A 57 -12.40 -6.30 -5.61
C PHE A 57 -12.30 -6.50 -7.12
N ASP A 58 -11.12 -6.26 -7.68
CA ASP A 58 -10.83 -6.43 -9.09
C ASP A 58 -9.62 -7.35 -9.25
N PRO A 59 -9.82 -8.58 -9.77
CA PRO A 59 -8.72 -9.54 -9.89
C PRO A 59 -7.61 -9.10 -10.84
N ASN A 60 -7.84 -8.08 -11.66
CA ASN A 60 -6.80 -7.54 -12.56
C ASN A 60 -5.77 -6.69 -11.79
N PHE A 61 -6.17 -6.10 -10.66
CA PHE A 61 -5.32 -5.19 -9.88
C PHE A 61 -5.11 -5.64 -8.44
N HIS A 62 -5.93 -6.54 -7.94
CA HIS A 62 -5.90 -6.98 -6.55
C HIS A 62 -5.68 -8.47 -6.47
N ASN A 63 -4.96 -8.90 -5.44
CA ASN A 63 -4.77 -10.30 -5.11
C ASN A 63 -5.36 -10.53 -3.72
N ALA A 64 -6.49 -11.22 -3.66
CA ALA A 64 -7.17 -11.51 -2.40
C ALA A 64 -6.46 -12.65 -1.69
N VAL A 65 -5.74 -12.33 -0.62
CA VAL A 65 -5.00 -13.31 0.16
C VAL A 65 -5.72 -13.69 1.45
N MET A 66 -6.73 -12.91 1.84
CA MET A 66 -7.53 -13.16 3.04
C MET A 66 -8.96 -12.73 2.81
N GLN A 67 -9.86 -13.27 3.63
CA GLN A 67 -11.23 -12.80 3.73
C GLN A 67 -11.48 -12.29 5.14
N THR A 68 -12.33 -11.28 5.27
CA THR A 68 -12.67 -10.71 6.55
C THR A 68 -14.14 -10.35 6.58
N GLU A 69 -14.69 -10.18 7.76
CA GLU A 69 -16.04 -9.66 7.94
C GLU A 69 -15.94 -8.18 8.29
N SER A 70 -16.83 -7.38 7.75
CA SER A 70 -16.85 -5.95 8.02
C SER A 70 -18.28 -5.43 7.94
N GLU A 71 -18.63 -4.56 8.88
CA GLU A 71 -19.90 -3.84 8.85
C GLU A 71 -19.79 -2.53 8.05
N GLU A 72 -18.56 -2.07 7.82
CA GLU A 72 -18.32 -0.82 7.11
C GLU A 72 -18.42 -0.96 5.59
N TYR A 73 -18.10 -2.13 5.07
CA TYR A 73 -18.04 -2.38 3.64
C TYR A 73 -18.92 -3.54 3.25
N GLU A 74 -19.46 -3.46 2.04
CA GLU A 74 -20.26 -4.53 1.46
C GLU A 74 -19.41 -5.74 1.08
N SER A 75 -20.04 -6.90 0.99
CA SER A 75 -19.42 -8.12 0.49
C SER A 75 -18.77 -7.88 -0.87
N GLY A 76 -17.57 -8.37 -1.06
CA GLY A 76 -16.82 -8.18 -2.30
C GLY A 76 -16.00 -6.91 -2.35
N THR A 77 -16.03 -6.10 -1.29
CA THR A 77 -15.23 -4.86 -1.20
C THR A 77 -13.91 -5.15 -0.51
N VAL A 78 -12.86 -4.47 -0.93
CA VAL A 78 -11.55 -4.55 -0.28
C VAL A 78 -11.63 -3.82 1.05
N ALA A 79 -11.44 -4.55 2.14
CA ALA A 79 -11.49 -3.99 3.49
C ALA A 79 -10.12 -3.50 3.97
N GLN A 80 -9.05 -4.16 3.54
CA GLN A 80 -7.71 -3.85 4.00
C GLN A 80 -6.71 -4.15 2.90
N GLU A 81 -5.68 -3.34 2.80
CA GLU A 81 -4.55 -3.56 1.91
C GLU A 81 -3.35 -3.99 2.74
N LEU A 82 -2.86 -5.21 2.50
CA LEU A 82 -1.75 -5.80 3.25
C LEU A 82 -0.40 -5.42 2.63
N GLN A 83 -0.36 -5.25 1.31
CA GLN A 83 0.81 -4.80 0.59
C GLN A 83 0.35 -3.98 -0.60
N LYS A 84 0.91 -2.78 -0.75
CA LYS A 84 0.52 -1.90 -1.84
C LYS A 84 0.94 -2.45 -3.20
N GLY A 85 0.00 -2.41 -4.16
CA GLY A 85 0.29 -2.65 -5.55
C GLY A 85 0.64 -1.35 -6.27
N TYR A 86 1.29 -1.47 -7.39
CA TYR A 86 1.76 -0.30 -8.14
C TYR A 86 1.56 -0.50 -9.63
N MET A 87 1.27 0.61 -10.29
CA MET A 87 1.24 0.71 -11.75
C MET A 87 2.40 1.59 -12.21
N TYR A 88 2.99 1.23 -13.33
CA TYR A 88 3.93 2.08 -14.07
C TYR A 88 3.26 2.49 -15.37
N HIS A 89 2.77 3.72 -15.43
CA HIS A 89 1.89 4.19 -16.49
C HIS A 89 0.70 3.23 -16.64
N ASP A 90 0.56 2.54 -17.77
CA ASP A 90 -0.54 1.61 -18.00
C ASP A 90 -0.17 0.15 -17.70
N THR A 91 1.03 -0.09 -17.18
CA THR A 91 1.53 -1.44 -16.93
C THR A 91 1.42 -1.77 -15.44
N LEU A 92 0.87 -2.94 -15.12
CA LEU A 92 0.82 -3.42 -13.75
C LEU A 92 2.21 -3.92 -13.35
N VAL A 93 2.79 -3.30 -12.31
CA VAL A 93 4.08 -3.74 -11.75
C VAL A 93 3.85 -4.90 -10.79
N ARG A 94 2.92 -4.73 -9.86
CA ARG A 94 2.48 -5.80 -8.98
C ARG A 94 1.08 -5.47 -8.47
N PRO A 95 0.23 -6.48 -8.23
CA PRO A 95 -1.10 -6.25 -7.67
C PRO A 95 -1.03 -5.93 -6.18
N SER A 96 -2.07 -5.26 -5.67
CA SER A 96 -2.23 -5.05 -4.23
C SER A 96 -2.63 -6.36 -3.58
N MET A 97 -1.99 -6.73 -2.49
CA MET A 97 -2.42 -7.87 -1.67
C MET A 97 -3.45 -7.36 -0.68
N VAL A 98 -4.64 -7.91 -0.74
CA VAL A 98 -5.80 -7.34 -0.04
C VAL A 98 -6.57 -8.40 0.75
N SER A 99 -7.34 -7.91 1.71
CA SER A 99 -8.36 -8.67 2.43
C SER A 99 -9.71 -8.20 1.92
N VAL A 100 -10.54 -9.13 1.50
CA VAL A 100 -11.85 -8.85 0.90
C VAL A 100 -12.96 -9.22 1.88
N VAL A 101 -14.02 -8.41 1.92
CA VAL A 101 -15.19 -8.69 2.75
C VAL A 101 -15.93 -9.91 2.18
N SER A 102 -16.09 -10.89 3.03
CA SER A 102 -16.78 -12.13 2.65
C SER A 102 -18.30 -11.97 2.56
#